data_a2587d6cec525db7b5aef5d1dc85f4c6
#
_entry.id   a2587d6cec525db7b5aef5d1dc85f4c6
#
_cell.length_a   1.000
_cell.length_b   1.000
_cell.length_c   1.000
_cell.angle_alpha   90.00
_cell.angle_beta   90.00
_cell.angle_gamma   90.00
#
_symmetry.space_group_name_H-M   'P 1'
#
loop_
_entity.id
_entity.type
_entity.pdbx_description
1 polymer ?
#
loop_
_entity_poly.entity_id
_entity_poly.type
_entity_poly.pdbx_seq_one_letter_code
_entity_poly.pdbx_strand_id
1 'polypeptide(L)'
;MKICENCFNDEELKAVLRKSNNNEVLDCCPNCGNHSVLYDTEDTTTIKFIKELFEAFLDSYKVHDAGALLIDELQSVWKVFNSQLDENTIMSLMKSICRDYFNNHRDLLTKKIVLIKKLDSEYVKQHSILKNISWTDFRKQLKEENRYHPSNINIDVLKSLFSYIESDYQPNSLPLYRARKSREGETIEKRNMGAPKPGKSGEGRINAKGVACLYLATDEPTCIKEIRAGVFDIVCIGKFQVNSPIKLVNLSKINKISPFKVPYGNNAAFDIAEIDINRKFLEELNDNIRTPQASSDDPLTT
;
A
#
# COMPACT_ATOMS: atom_id res chain seq x y z
N MET A 1 -3.39 25.58 18.63
CA MET A 1 -3.25 24.21 19.19
C MET A 1 -1.92 23.66 18.71
N LYS A 2 -1.17 22.85 19.53
CA LYS A 2 0.13 22.34 19.11
C LYS A 2 0.03 20.89 18.64
N ILE A 3 0.71 20.54 17.55
CA ILE A 3 0.80 19.19 17.00
C ILE A 3 2.26 18.83 16.74
N CYS A 4 2.55 17.53 16.56
CA CYS A 4 3.86 17.05 16.11
C CYS A 4 3.68 16.01 14.99
N GLU A 5 4.78 15.63 14.34
CA GLU A 5 4.73 14.60 13.28
C GLU A 5 4.16 13.28 13.78
N ASN A 6 4.39 12.90 15.04
CA ASN A 6 3.92 11.64 15.62
C ASN A 6 2.40 11.63 15.93
N CYS A 7 1.70 12.77 15.78
CA CYS A 7 0.24 12.79 15.78
C CYS A 7 -0.36 12.12 14.53
N PHE A 8 0.43 11.96 13.47
CA PHE A 8 0.02 11.34 12.22
C PHE A 8 0.64 9.96 12.04
N ASN A 9 -0.08 9.05 11.39
CA ASN A 9 0.48 7.83 10.83
C ASN A 9 0.90 8.04 9.36
N ASP A 10 0.32 9.03 8.70
CA ASP A 10 0.53 9.32 7.30
C ASP A 10 1.92 9.91 7.04
N GLU A 11 2.71 9.25 6.18
CA GLU A 11 4.10 9.65 5.92
C GLU A 11 4.23 10.91 5.07
N GLU A 12 3.24 11.24 4.23
CA GLU A 12 3.26 12.48 3.44
C GLU A 12 3.06 13.69 4.36
N LEU A 13 2.12 13.61 5.31
CA LEU A 13 1.92 14.67 6.31
C LEU A 13 3.15 14.84 7.20
N LYS A 14 3.76 13.73 7.64
CA LYS A 14 5.03 13.79 8.40
C LYS A 14 6.14 14.45 7.59
N ALA A 15 6.27 14.07 6.30
CA ALA A 15 7.30 14.65 5.43
C ALA A 15 7.11 16.16 5.23
N VAL A 16 5.87 16.63 5.12
CA VAL A 16 5.56 18.06 5.04
C VAL A 16 6.01 18.79 6.32
N LEU A 17 5.67 18.26 7.50
CA LEU A 17 6.08 18.85 8.79
C LEU A 17 7.61 18.87 8.94
N ARG A 18 8.29 17.77 8.61
CA ARG A 18 9.78 17.71 8.67
C ARG A 18 10.44 18.76 7.78
N LYS A 19 9.90 19.00 6.58
CA LYS A 19 10.44 20.02 5.65
C LYS A 19 10.18 21.45 6.11
N SER A 20 9.14 21.67 6.89
CA SER A 20 8.79 23.01 7.40
C SER A 20 9.59 23.41 8.64
N ASN A 21 10.44 22.52 9.15
CA ASN A 21 11.16 22.75 10.41
C ASN A 21 12.39 23.64 10.22
N ASN A 22 12.35 24.85 10.78
CA ASN A 22 13.48 25.77 10.84
C ASN A 22 14.06 25.95 12.26
N ASN A 23 13.40 25.41 13.32
CA ASN A 23 13.83 25.55 14.72
C ASN A 23 13.58 24.25 15.49
N GLU A 24 14.64 23.60 15.93
CA GLU A 24 14.61 22.27 16.58
C GLU A 24 14.38 22.39 18.11
N VAL A 25 13.28 22.93 18.54
CA VAL A 25 12.89 22.81 19.95
C VAL A 25 12.04 21.56 20.13
N LEU A 26 12.64 20.53 20.72
CA LEU A 26 11.94 19.30 21.08
C LEU A 26 11.18 19.50 22.38
N ASP A 27 9.90 19.14 22.41
CA ASP A 27 9.05 19.21 23.60
C ASP A 27 8.05 18.05 23.62
N CYS A 28 7.39 17.83 24.74
CA CYS A 28 6.35 16.82 24.89
C CYS A 28 5.07 17.28 24.17
N CYS A 29 4.62 16.51 23.19
CA CYS A 29 3.40 16.80 22.45
C CYS A 29 2.16 16.62 23.34
N PRO A 30 1.30 17.65 23.52
CA PRO A 30 0.14 17.57 24.39
C PRO A 30 -0.93 16.58 23.90
N ASN A 31 -0.89 16.17 22.64
CA ASN A 31 -1.89 15.27 22.07
C ASN A 31 -1.45 13.79 22.11
N CYS A 32 -0.21 13.49 21.69
CA CYS A 32 0.26 12.10 21.58
C CYS A 32 1.33 11.72 22.63
N GLY A 33 1.78 12.65 23.48
CA GLY A 33 2.77 12.40 24.52
C GLY A 33 4.21 12.16 24.03
N ASN A 34 4.47 12.17 22.72
CA ASN A 34 5.81 11.95 22.19
C ASN A 34 6.66 13.22 22.28
N HIS A 35 7.96 13.06 22.59
CA HIS A 35 8.94 14.14 22.45
C HIS A 35 9.27 14.35 20.98
N SER A 36 8.96 15.53 20.46
CA SER A 36 9.13 15.87 19.05
C SER A 36 9.09 17.38 18.86
N VAL A 37 9.40 17.84 17.65
CA VAL A 37 9.17 19.24 17.27
C VAL A 37 7.68 19.53 17.26
N LEU A 38 7.31 20.64 17.88
CA LEU A 38 5.92 21.09 17.97
C LEU A 38 5.64 22.20 16.97
N TYR A 39 4.52 22.06 16.27
CA TYR A 39 4.00 23.02 15.30
C TYR A 39 2.69 23.60 15.81
N ASP A 40 2.54 24.92 15.73
CA ASP A 40 1.28 25.57 16.10
C ASP A 40 0.31 25.55 14.93
N THR A 41 -0.90 25.04 15.16
CA THR A 41 -1.95 25.00 14.12
C THR A 41 -2.45 26.39 13.70
N GLU A 42 -2.08 27.45 14.42
CA GLU A 42 -2.37 28.84 14.06
C GLU A 42 -1.21 29.51 13.31
N ASP A 43 -0.04 28.88 13.23
CA ASP A 43 1.08 29.36 12.42
C ASP A 43 0.81 29.11 10.94
N THR A 44 0.39 30.18 10.26
CA THR A 44 0.00 30.15 8.86
C THR A 44 1.14 29.81 7.91
N THR A 45 2.39 29.82 8.32
CA THR A 45 3.54 29.50 7.45
C THR A 45 3.81 28.00 7.44
N THR A 46 3.91 27.40 8.61
CA THR A 46 4.26 25.97 8.78
C THR A 46 3.07 25.06 8.48
N ILE A 47 1.88 25.43 8.96
CA ILE A 47 0.66 24.63 8.83
C ILE A 47 -0.04 24.82 7.49
N LYS A 48 0.31 25.85 6.70
CA LYS A 48 -0.35 26.15 5.44
C LYS A 48 -0.48 24.93 4.50
N PHE A 49 0.62 24.21 4.28
CA PHE A 49 0.61 23.04 3.40
C PHE A 49 -0.23 21.89 3.97
N ILE A 50 -0.19 21.67 5.28
CA ILE A 50 -1.02 20.66 5.97
C ILE A 50 -2.50 21.02 5.80
N LYS A 51 -2.87 22.29 6.02
CA LYS A 51 -4.23 22.80 5.81
C LYS A 51 -4.69 22.58 4.36
N GLU A 52 -3.89 22.98 3.38
CA GLU A 52 -4.22 22.81 1.96
C GLU A 52 -4.43 21.34 1.57
N LEU A 53 -3.63 20.41 2.12
CA LEU A 53 -3.78 18.98 1.90
C LEU A 53 -5.10 18.45 2.49
N PHE A 54 -5.43 18.85 3.73
CA PHE A 54 -6.69 18.44 4.34
C PHE A 54 -7.91 19.08 3.66
N GLU A 55 -7.85 20.32 3.23
CA GLU A 55 -8.94 20.97 2.50
C GLU A 55 -9.17 20.26 1.16
N ALA A 56 -8.12 19.95 0.40
CA ALA A 56 -8.22 19.18 -0.85
C ALA A 56 -8.79 17.77 -0.63
N PHE A 57 -8.42 17.12 0.48
CA PHE A 57 -9.01 15.85 0.88
C PHE A 57 -10.51 15.99 1.16
N LEU A 58 -10.90 16.98 1.96
CA LEU A 58 -12.29 17.25 2.34
C LEU A 58 -13.15 17.62 1.12
N ASP A 59 -12.60 18.37 0.16
CA ASP A 59 -13.29 18.74 -1.10
C ASP A 59 -13.65 17.52 -1.97
N SER A 60 -12.98 16.40 -1.74
CA SER A 60 -13.31 15.13 -2.43
C SER A 60 -14.57 14.46 -1.89
N TYR A 61 -15.10 14.93 -0.76
CA TYR A 61 -16.27 14.38 -0.09
C TYR A 61 -17.49 15.28 -0.18
N LYS A 62 -18.66 14.67 -0.06
CA LYS A 62 -19.92 15.39 0.19
C LYS A 62 -20.79 14.65 1.19
N VAL A 63 -21.71 15.37 1.82
CA VAL A 63 -22.70 14.78 2.72
C VAL A 63 -23.62 13.85 1.94
N HIS A 64 -23.75 12.61 2.43
CA HIS A 64 -24.62 11.60 1.84
C HIS A 64 -24.85 10.44 2.83
N ASP A 65 -26.10 9.95 2.92
CA ASP A 65 -26.53 8.94 3.91
C ASP A 65 -25.86 7.57 3.75
N ALA A 66 -25.43 7.22 2.55
CA ALA A 66 -24.71 5.98 2.26
C ALA A 66 -23.22 6.00 2.68
N GLY A 67 -22.74 7.12 3.21
CA GLY A 67 -21.34 7.29 3.63
C GLY A 67 -21.08 6.90 5.08
N ALA A 68 -19.89 7.32 5.55
CA ALA A 68 -19.43 7.17 6.92
C ALA A 68 -19.20 8.55 7.58
N LEU A 69 -18.95 8.59 8.88
CA LEU A 69 -18.56 9.83 9.54
C LEU A 69 -17.11 10.20 9.14
N LEU A 70 -16.79 11.50 9.15
CA LEU A 70 -15.43 11.97 8.84
C LEU A 70 -14.36 11.28 9.71
N ILE A 71 -14.66 11.04 10.97
CA ILE A 71 -13.74 10.34 11.88
C ILE A 71 -13.45 8.91 11.42
N ASP A 72 -14.45 8.19 10.92
CA ASP A 72 -14.29 6.84 10.38
C ASP A 72 -13.41 6.85 9.11
N GLU A 73 -13.62 7.82 8.23
CA GLU A 73 -12.78 8.01 7.04
C GLU A 73 -11.32 8.27 7.44
N LEU A 74 -11.08 9.15 8.39
CA LEU A 74 -9.72 9.52 8.83
C LEU A 74 -9.00 8.39 9.57
N GLN A 75 -9.69 7.60 10.41
CA GLN A 75 -9.06 6.60 11.27
C GLN A 75 -9.18 5.17 10.75
N SER A 76 -10.35 4.77 10.25
CA SER A 76 -10.59 3.37 9.84
C SER A 76 -10.18 3.14 8.39
N VAL A 77 -10.53 4.07 7.50
CA VAL A 77 -10.28 3.92 6.06
C VAL A 77 -8.85 4.35 5.70
N TRP A 78 -8.48 5.59 6.02
CA TRP A 78 -7.20 6.16 5.59
C TRP A 78 -6.08 6.06 6.63
N LYS A 79 -6.43 5.81 7.90
CA LYS A 79 -5.48 5.67 9.02
C LYS A 79 -4.51 6.86 9.12
N VAL A 80 -5.05 8.06 8.96
CA VAL A 80 -4.29 9.32 8.87
C VAL A 80 -3.59 9.64 10.18
N PHE A 81 -4.31 9.51 11.30
CA PHE A 81 -3.82 9.88 12.62
C PHE A 81 -3.27 8.67 13.39
N ASN A 82 -2.41 8.95 14.36
CA ASN A 82 -1.90 7.97 15.30
C ASN A 82 -3.07 7.31 16.05
N SER A 83 -3.06 5.96 16.09
CA SER A 83 -4.12 5.16 16.72
C SER A 83 -4.25 5.35 18.23
N GLN A 84 -3.27 6.01 18.88
CA GLN A 84 -3.34 6.38 20.30
C GLN A 84 -4.17 7.64 20.57
N LEU A 85 -4.48 8.41 19.52
CA LEU A 85 -5.34 9.60 19.66
C LEU A 85 -6.81 9.16 19.68
N ASP A 86 -7.55 9.69 20.66
CA ASP A 86 -8.99 9.52 20.70
C ASP A 86 -9.70 10.39 19.65
N GLU A 87 -10.95 10.03 19.35
CA GLU A 87 -11.77 10.71 18.34
C GLU A 87 -11.97 12.20 18.62
N ASN A 88 -12.13 12.58 19.88
CA ASN A 88 -12.34 13.97 20.26
C ASN A 88 -11.08 14.81 19.98
N THR A 89 -9.92 14.26 20.29
CA THR A 89 -8.62 14.90 20.01
C THR A 89 -8.44 15.07 18.50
N ILE A 90 -8.72 14.04 17.69
CA ILE A 90 -8.62 14.11 16.23
C ILE A 90 -9.56 15.15 15.65
N MET A 91 -10.82 15.16 16.09
CA MET A 91 -11.79 16.15 15.60
C MET A 91 -11.45 17.58 16.04
N SER A 92 -10.84 17.75 17.22
CA SER A 92 -10.33 19.04 17.68
C SER A 92 -9.14 19.52 16.85
N LEU A 93 -8.22 18.61 16.50
CA LEU A 93 -7.11 18.89 15.58
C LEU A 93 -7.63 19.30 14.20
N MET A 94 -8.55 18.56 13.63
CA MET A 94 -9.16 18.88 12.33
C MET A 94 -9.82 20.27 12.35
N LYS A 95 -10.61 20.57 13.37
CA LYS A 95 -11.22 21.90 13.55
C LYS A 95 -10.19 23.02 13.72
N SER A 96 -9.05 22.74 14.34
CA SER A 96 -8.00 23.72 14.53
C SER A 96 -7.21 23.97 13.24
N ILE A 97 -6.86 22.91 12.51
CA ILE A 97 -6.12 23.00 11.24
C ILE A 97 -6.99 23.63 10.13
N CYS A 98 -8.24 23.20 9.98
CA CYS A 98 -9.14 23.61 8.90
C CYS A 98 -10.28 24.52 9.40
N ARG A 99 -9.99 25.42 10.35
CA ARG A 99 -11.00 26.27 11.04
C ARG A 99 -11.92 27.00 10.06
N ASP A 100 -11.34 27.73 9.10
CA ASP A 100 -12.11 28.54 8.14
C ASP A 100 -12.95 27.68 7.21
N TYR A 101 -12.41 26.54 6.79
CA TYR A 101 -13.10 25.58 5.95
C TYR A 101 -14.37 25.04 6.63
N PHE A 102 -14.26 24.59 7.87
CA PHE A 102 -15.40 24.06 8.62
C PHE A 102 -16.42 25.14 9.06
N ASN A 103 -16.05 26.42 9.09
CA ASN A 103 -17.04 27.51 9.27
C ASN A 103 -18.07 27.52 8.15
N ASN A 104 -17.65 27.15 6.92
CA ASN A 104 -18.50 27.08 5.73
C ASN A 104 -19.07 25.68 5.47
N HIS A 105 -18.46 24.61 6.01
CA HIS A 105 -18.79 23.21 5.73
C HIS A 105 -19.06 22.41 7.02
N ARG A 106 -19.86 22.96 7.95
CA ARG A 106 -20.11 22.35 9.29
C ARG A 106 -20.72 20.95 9.20
N ASP A 107 -21.50 20.70 8.19
CA ASP A 107 -22.20 19.43 7.97
C ASP A 107 -21.22 18.23 7.79
N LEU A 108 -20.02 18.46 7.23
CA LEU A 108 -19.00 17.42 7.09
C LEU A 108 -18.49 16.89 8.43
N LEU A 109 -18.61 17.67 9.52
CA LEU A 109 -18.19 17.25 10.86
C LEU A 109 -19.20 16.35 11.58
N THR A 110 -20.49 16.41 11.18
CA THR A 110 -21.59 15.83 11.94
C THR A 110 -22.44 14.86 11.16
N LYS A 111 -22.41 14.93 9.84
CA LYS A 111 -23.17 14.06 8.95
C LYS A 111 -22.27 13.04 8.28
N LYS A 112 -22.87 11.99 7.77
CA LYS A 112 -22.18 10.99 6.95
C LYS A 112 -21.72 11.62 5.63
N ILE A 113 -20.53 11.26 5.20
CA ILE A 113 -19.88 11.76 3.98
C ILE A 113 -19.47 10.60 3.08
N VAL A 114 -19.40 10.86 1.80
CA VAL A 114 -18.95 9.89 0.79
C VAL A 114 -18.09 10.60 -0.26
N LEU A 115 -17.12 9.92 -0.80
CA LEU A 115 -16.35 10.41 -1.94
C LEU A 115 -17.28 10.70 -3.13
N ILE A 116 -17.25 11.93 -3.65
CA ILE A 116 -18.16 12.41 -4.69
C ILE A 116 -18.18 11.47 -5.90
N LYS A 117 -17.00 11.04 -6.36
CA LYS A 117 -16.85 10.17 -7.52
C LYS A 117 -17.42 8.76 -7.33
N LYS A 118 -17.54 8.27 -6.08
CA LYS A 118 -18.18 6.97 -5.80
C LYS A 118 -19.69 6.95 -6.05
N LEU A 119 -20.31 8.10 -6.15
CA LEU A 119 -21.73 8.22 -6.50
C LEU A 119 -22.01 8.23 -8.00
N ASP A 120 -20.97 8.35 -8.80
CA ASP A 120 -21.04 8.19 -10.25
C ASP A 120 -20.81 6.73 -10.62
N SER A 121 -21.86 6.02 -11.00
CA SER A 121 -21.80 4.60 -11.36
C SER A 121 -20.92 4.32 -12.58
N GLU A 122 -20.86 5.24 -13.53
CA GLU A 122 -20.00 5.08 -14.71
C GLU A 122 -18.53 5.26 -14.34
N TYR A 123 -18.22 6.25 -13.49
CA TYR A 123 -16.88 6.42 -12.93
C TYR A 123 -16.44 5.16 -12.18
N VAL A 124 -17.25 4.63 -11.26
CA VAL A 124 -16.94 3.41 -10.49
C VAL A 124 -16.64 2.24 -11.43
N LYS A 125 -17.47 2.04 -12.45
CA LYS A 125 -17.27 0.97 -13.43
C LYS A 125 -15.97 1.10 -14.22
N GLN A 126 -15.60 2.32 -14.63
CA GLN A 126 -14.37 2.57 -15.39
C GLN A 126 -13.11 2.44 -14.54
N HIS A 127 -13.18 2.82 -13.24
CA HIS A 127 -12.05 2.85 -12.31
C HIS A 127 -12.01 1.65 -11.35
N SER A 128 -12.84 0.64 -11.54
CA SER A 128 -12.76 -0.63 -10.80
C SER A 128 -11.80 -1.60 -11.48
N ILE A 129 -10.94 -2.25 -10.69
CA ILE A 129 -10.08 -3.34 -11.17
C ILE A 129 -10.94 -4.51 -11.63
N LEU A 130 -11.95 -4.90 -10.84
CA LEU A 130 -12.90 -5.95 -11.23
C LEU A 130 -14.13 -5.34 -11.91
N LYS A 131 -14.41 -5.83 -13.12
CA LYS A 131 -15.55 -5.36 -13.94
C LYS A 131 -16.81 -6.14 -13.58
N ASN A 132 -17.67 -5.57 -12.72
CA ASN A 132 -18.97 -6.14 -12.36
C ASN A 132 -18.93 -7.58 -11.80
N ILE A 133 -17.84 -7.97 -11.14
CA ILE A 133 -17.65 -9.30 -10.57
C ILE A 133 -17.05 -9.17 -9.16
N SER A 134 -17.42 -10.05 -8.24
CA SER A 134 -16.79 -10.12 -6.92
C SER A 134 -15.39 -10.79 -7.02
N TRP A 135 -14.55 -10.56 -6.00
CA TRP A 135 -13.26 -11.26 -5.89
C TRP A 135 -13.46 -12.78 -5.86
N THR A 136 -14.45 -13.27 -5.13
CA THR A 136 -14.75 -14.71 -5.02
C THR A 136 -15.12 -15.30 -6.38
N ASP A 137 -15.99 -14.62 -7.13
CA ASP A 137 -16.41 -15.09 -8.46
C ASP A 137 -15.26 -14.98 -9.47
N PHE A 138 -14.45 -13.92 -9.39
CA PHE A 138 -13.26 -13.78 -10.22
C PHE A 138 -12.27 -14.93 -9.97
N ARG A 139 -12.01 -15.28 -8.71
CA ARG A 139 -11.18 -16.44 -8.36
C ARG A 139 -11.75 -17.73 -8.93
N LYS A 140 -13.07 -17.94 -8.82
CA LYS A 140 -13.74 -19.11 -9.39
C LYS A 140 -13.57 -19.15 -10.93
N GLN A 141 -13.75 -18.02 -11.59
CA GLN A 141 -13.55 -17.90 -13.03
C GLN A 141 -12.12 -18.27 -13.47
N LEU A 142 -11.11 -17.77 -12.75
CA LEU A 142 -9.71 -18.13 -13.01
C LEU A 142 -9.43 -19.63 -12.81
N LYS A 143 -10.17 -20.30 -11.90
CA LYS A 143 -10.03 -21.75 -11.66
C LYS A 143 -10.68 -22.59 -12.73
N GLU A 144 -11.93 -22.28 -13.03
CA GLU A 144 -12.85 -23.18 -13.73
C GLU A 144 -12.99 -22.85 -15.21
N GLU A 145 -12.67 -21.61 -15.64
CA GLU A 145 -12.84 -21.17 -17.02
C GLU A 145 -11.48 -20.92 -17.71
N ASN A 146 -10.98 -19.67 -17.64
CA ASN A 146 -9.77 -19.29 -18.38
C ASN A 146 -8.87 -18.35 -17.58
N ARG A 147 -7.79 -18.89 -17.02
CA ARG A 147 -6.79 -18.10 -16.29
C ARG A 147 -5.89 -17.22 -17.16
N TYR A 148 -5.77 -17.49 -18.45
CA TYR A 148 -4.82 -16.79 -19.32
C TYR A 148 -5.37 -15.53 -19.98
N HIS A 149 -6.69 -15.42 -20.06
CA HIS A 149 -7.38 -14.29 -20.69
C HIS A 149 -8.59 -13.84 -19.84
N PRO A 150 -8.37 -13.36 -18.60
CA PRO A 150 -9.47 -12.90 -17.78
C PRO A 150 -10.07 -11.62 -18.38
N SER A 151 -11.34 -11.67 -18.78
CA SER A 151 -12.05 -10.53 -19.36
C SER A 151 -12.54 -9.52 -18.34
N ASN A 152 -12.70 -9.97 -17.09
CA ASN A 152 -13.33 -9.21 -16.00
C ASN A 152 -12.33 -8.44 -15.13
N ILE A 153 -11.11 -8.18 -15.62
CA ILE A 153 -10.11 -7.38 -14.95
C ILE A 153 -9.72 -6.16 -15.79
N ASN A 154 -9.57 -5.01 -15.15
CA ASN A 154 -9.02 -3.81 -15.74
C ASN A 154 -7.54 -3.68 -15.38
N ILE A 155 -6.69 -4.20 -16.25
CA ILE A 155 -5.23 -4.22 -16.05
C ILE A 155 -4.63 -2.80 -15.99
N ASP A 156 -5.22 -1.84 -16.70
CA ASP A 156 -4.68 -0.47 -16.73
C ASP A 156 -4.95 0.26 -15.40
N VAL A 157 -6.13 0.06 -14.81
CA VAL A 157 -6.41 0.54 -13.44
C VAL A 157 -5.48 -0.13 -12.43
N LEU A 158 -5.24 -1.45 -12.55
CA LEU A 158 -4.30 -2.16 -11.65
C LEU A 158 -2.88 -1.61 -11.78
N LYS A 159 -2.40 -1.33 -13.00
CA LYS A 159 -1.08 -0.71 -13.23
C LYS A 159 -1.01 0.70 -12.67
N SER A 160 -2.07 1.51 -12.84
CA SER A 160 -2.17 2.85 -12.26
C SER A 160 -2.00 2.79 -10.75
N LEU A 161 -2.75 1.92 -10.08
CA LEU A 161 -2.68 1.77 -8.63
C LEU A 161 -1.32 1.24 -8.14
N PHE A 162 -0.71 0.32 -8.86
CA PHE A 162 0.64 -0.15 -8.53
C PHE A 162 1.70 0.94 -8.65
N SER A 163 1.53 1.93 -9.54
CA SER A 163 2.45 3.05 -9.66
C SER A 163 2.54 3.88 -8.38
N TYR A 164 1.50 3.90 -7.54
CA TYR A 164 1.52 4.61 -6.25
C TYR A 164 2.37 3.93 -5.17
N ILE A 165 2.67 2.64 -5.34
CA ILE A 165 3.47 1.85 -4.41
C ILE A 165 4.77 1.33 -5.05
N GLU A 166 5.13 1.84 -6.21
CA GLU A 166 6.43 1.59 -6.83
C GLU A 166 7.56 2.23 -6.02
N SER A 167 8.72 1.59 -6.05
CA SER A 167 9.97 2.10 -5.53
C SER A 167 11.13 1.60 -6.37
N ASP A 168 12.18 2.39 -6.47
CA ASP A 168 13.40 1.98 -7.15
C ASP A 168 14.28 1.15 -6.21
N TYR A 169 14.74 0.01 -6.72
CA TYR A 169 15.77 -0.81 -6.07
C TYR A 169 17.09 -0.59 -6.79
N GLN A 170 18.03 0.04 -6.11
CA GLN A 170 19.29 0.49 -6.68
C GLN A 170 20.35 -0.62 -6.73
N PRO A 171 21.34 -0.55 -7.64
CA PRO A 171 22.41 -1.56 -7.75
C PRO A 171 23.22 -1.76 -6.48
N ASN A 172 23.37 -0.72 -5.64
CA ASN A 172 24.09 -0.77 -4.37
C ASN A 172 23.22 -1.16 -3.16
N SER A 173 21.96 -1.56 -3.41
CA SER A 173 21.08 -2.05 -2.36
C SER A 173 21.60 -3.36 -1.76
N LEU A 174 21.04 -3.76 -0.60
CA LEU A 174 21.37 -5.02 0.03
C LEU A 174 21.16 -6.20 -0.93
N PRO A 175 22.03 -7.22 -0.87
CA PRO A 175 21.91 -8.37 -1.75
C PRO A 175 20.61 -9.14 -1.48
N LEU A 176 20.15 -9.85 -2.51
CA LEU A 176 19.03 -10.77 -2.42
C LEU A 176 19.53 -12.22 -2.45
N TYR A 177 18.78 -13.13 -1.86
CA TYR A 177 19.19 -14.50 -1.66
C TYR A 177 18.19 -15.49 -2.26
N ARG A 178 18.70 -16.62 -2.73
CA ARG A 178 17.90 -17.76 -3.15
C ARG A 178 18.49 -19.05 -2.61
N ALA A 179 17.64 -19.90 -2.06
CA ALA A 179 17.99 -21.25 -1.65
C ALA A 179 17.49 -22.30 -2.67
N ARG A 180 18.23 -23.38 -2.83
CA ARG A 180 17.82 -24.56 -3.57
C ARG A 180 18.28 -25.81 -2.83
N LYS A 181 17.42 -26.82 -2.70
CA LYS A 181 17.83 -28.13 -2.21
C LYS A 181 18.76 -28.79 -3.24
N SER A 182 19.84 -29.36 -2.74
CA SER A 182 20.84 -30.08 -3.49
C SER A 182 20.84 -31.55 -3.12
N ARG A 183 21.33 -32.41 -4.00
CA ARG A 183 21.64 -33.79 -3.64
C ARG A 183 22.90 -33.85 -2.82
N GLU A 184 23.05 -34.90 -2.02
CA GLU A 184 24.23 -35.10 -1.24
C GLU A 184 25.52 -35.10 -2.09
N GLY A 185 26.52 -34.28 -1.67
CA GLY A 185 27.79 -34.15 -2.41
C GLY A 185 27.76 -33.30 -3.68
N GLU A 186 26.58 -32.78 -4.10
CA GLU A 186 26.46 -31.92 -5.30
C GLU A 186 26.47 -30.43 -4.93
N THR A 187 27.22 -29.62 -5.66
CA THR A 187 27.16 -28.16 -5.61
C THR A 187 26.38 -27.64 -6.81
N ILE A 188 25.39 -26.78 -6.57
CA ILE A 188 24.64 -26.15 -7.66
C ILE A 188 25.47 -25.02 -8.25
N GLU A 189 25.84 -25.14 -9.52
CA GLU A 189 26.61 -24.12 -10.23
C GLU A 189 25.86 -22.78 -10.30
N LYS A 190 26.62 -21.67 -10.27
CA LYS A 190 26.08 -20.30 -10.33
C LYS A 190 25.05 -20.08 -11.42
N ARG A 191 25.31 -20.60 -12.65
CA ARG A 191 24.38 -20.51 -13.80
C ARG A 191 23.03 -21.19 -13.56
N ASN A 192 22.97 -22.14 -12.64
CA ASN A 192 21.78 -22.91 -12.31
C ASN A 192 21.01 -22.32 -11.10
N MET A 193 21.52 -21.25 -10.47
CA MET A 193 20.84 -20.57 -9.38
C MET A 193 19.82 -19.52 -9.87
N GLY A 194 19.80 -19.16 -11.15
CA GLY A 194 18.83 -18.24 -11.76
C GLY A 194 17.41 -18.80 -11.85
N ALA A 195 16.52 -18.08 -12.53
CA ALA A 195 15.16 -18.56 -12.79
C ALA A 195 15.15 -19.95 -13.44
N PRO A 196 14.15 -20.78 -13.17
CA PRO A 196 13.99 -22.05 -13.90
C PRO A 196 13.92 -21.81 -15.41
N LYS A 197 14.32 -22.81 -16.20
CA LYS A 197 14.13 -22.73 -17.65
C LYS A 197 12.63 -22.68 -17.95
N PRO A 198 12.18 -21.90 -18.96
CA PRO A 198 10.78 -21.90 -19.41
C PRO A 198 10.25 -23.33 -19.62
N GLY A 199 9.03 -23.59 -19.23
CA GLY A 199 8.39 -24.91 -19.28
C GLY A 199 8.81 -25.89 -18.16
N LYS A 200 9.86 -25.60 -17.38
CA LYS A 200 10.36 -26.47 -16.29
C LYS A 200 10.05 -25.98 -14.88
N SER A 201 9.44 -24.80 -14.74
CA SER A 201 9.05 -24.28 -13.42
C SER A 201 7.80 -25.00 -12.90
N GLY A 202 7.81 -25.31 -11.61
CA GLY A 202 6.59 -25.68 -10.90
C GLY A 202 5.64 -24.50 -10.77
N GLU A 203 4.44 -24.76 -10.31
CA GLU A 203 3.49 -23.75 -9.90
C GLU A 203 3.98 -23.04 -8.63
N GLY A 204 3.85 -21.73 -8.58
CA GLY A 204 4.21 -20.91 -7.43
C GLY A 204 3.11 -19.89 -7.11
N ARG A 205 3.29 -19.12 -6.04
CA ARG A 205 2.29 -18.12 -5.58
C ARG A 205 1.94 -17.05 -6.62
N ILE A 206 2.88 -16.72 -7.51
CA ILE A 206 2.71 -15.66 -8.52
C ILE A 206 3.03 -16.16 -9.94
N ASN A 207 3.18 -17.45 -10.15
CA ASN A 207 3.40 -18.01 -11.49
C ASN A 207 2.65 -19.32 -11.70
N ALA A 208 2.05 -19.47 -12.87
CA ALA A 208 1.50 -20.73 -13.31
C ALA A 208 2.62 -21.74 -13.64
N LYS A 209 2.30 -23.03 -13.64
CA LYS A 209 3.22 -24.11 -14.07
C LYS A 209 3.79 -23.80 -15.45
N GLY A 210 5.10 -23.89 -15.59
CA GLY A 210 5.82 -23.61 -16.83
C GLY A 210 6.29 -22.16 -16.99
N VAL A 211 5.68 -21.20 -16.27
CA VAL A 211 6.10 -19.80 -16.28
C VAL A 211 7.31 -19.60 -15.36
N ALA A 212 8.42 -19.13 -15.93
CA ALA A 212 9.66 -18.96 -15.17
C ALA A 212 9.62 -17.69 -14.32
N CYS A 213 9.65 -17.84 -12.99
CA CYS A 213 9.82 -16.77 -12.05
C CYS A 213 11.07 -16.97 -11.18
N LEU A 214 11.77 -15.87 -10.87
CA LEU A 214 12.89 -15.87 -9.94
C LEU A 214 12.40 -15.37 -8.57
N TYR A 215 12.28 -16.29 -7.61
CA TYR A 215 11.96 -15.95 -6.23
C TYR A 215 13.25 -15.67 -5.47
N LEU A 216 13.27 -14.52 -4.79
CA LEU A 216 14.41 -14.06 -3.99
C LEU A 216 13.91 -13.59 -2.63
N ALA A 217 14.75 -13.70 -1.61
CA ALA A 217 14.51 -13.18 -0.26
C ALA A 217 15.54 -12.11 0.09
N THR A 218 15.23 -11.28 1.08
CA THR A 218 16.13 -10.24 1.60
C THR A 218 17.21 -10.79 2.55
N ASP A 219 17.03 -12.03 3.01
CA ASP A 219 17.94 -12.70 3.94
C ASP A 219 17.98 -14.22 3.70
N GLU A 220 19.04 -14.87 4.16
CA GLU A 220 19.25 -16.32 4.02
C GLU A 220 18.24 -17.16 4.81
N PRO A 221 17.87 -16.83 6.08
CA PRO A 221 16.89 -17.62 6.81
C PRO A 221 15.53 -17.66 6.10
N THR A 222 15.09 -16.53 5.51
CA THR A 222 13.84 -16.46 4.78
C THR A 222 13.87 -17.35 3.54
N CYS A 223 14.95 -17.30 2.73
CA CYS A 223 15.02 -18.13 1.52
C CYS A 223 15.11 -19.64 1.83
N ILE A 224 15.69 -20.05 2.98
CA ILE A 224 15.70 -21.44 3.44
C ILE A 224 14.29 -21.90 3.85
N LYS A 225 13.55 -21.05 4.56
CA LYS A 225 12.16 -21.33 4.95
C LYS A 225 11.24 -21.47 3.72
N GLU A 226 11.42 -20.61 2.70
CA GLU A 226 10.63 -20.66 1.47
C GLU A 226 10.72 -21.99 0.74
N ILE A 227 11.87 -22.66 0.74
CA ILE A 227 12.03 -24.00 0.14
C ILE A 227 11.64 -25.15 1.08
N ARG A 228 11.15 -24.84 2.30
CA ARG A 228 10.79 -25.82 3.33
C ARG A 228 11.90 -26.85 3.55
N ALA A 229 13.13 -26.36 3.75
CA ALA A 229 14.27 -27.23 4.04
C ALA A 229 14.12 -27.90 5.41
N GLY A 230 14.26 -29.21 5.45
CA GLY A 230 14.30 -30.01 6.68
C GLY A 230 15.72 -30.10 7.27
N VAL A 231 15.81 -30.72 8.45
CA VAL A 231 17.07 -30.79 9.24
C VAL A 231 18.21 -31.48 8.50
N PHE A 232 17.92 -32.42 7.58
CA PHE A 232 18.95 -33.18 6.84
C PHE A 232 19.06 -32.74 5.37
N ASP A 233 18.34 -31.67 4.96
CA ASP A 233 18.45 -31.19 3.60
C ASP A 233 19.76 -30.40 3.38
N ILE A 234 20.47 -30.72 2.32
CA ILE A 234 21.61 -29.91 1.88
C ILE A 234 21.06 -28.77 1.00
N VAL A 235 21.41 -27.56 1.38
CA VAL A 235 20.91 -26.34 0.72
C VAL A 235 22.06 -25.53 0.14
N CYS A 236 21.97 -25.21 -1.14
CA CYS A 236 22.86 -24.22 -1.77
C CYS A 236 22.19 -22.85 -1.76
N ILE A 237 22.91 -21.84 -1.27
CA ILE A 237 22.45 -20.45 -1.22
C ILE A 237 23.19 -19.64 -2.28
N GLY A 238 22.43 -19.02 -3.17
CA GLY A 238 22.94 -18.05 -4.15
C GLY A 238 22.66 -16.63 -3.69
N LYS A 239 23.69 -15.77 -3.78
CA LYS A 239 23.61 -14.33 -3.51
C LYS A 239 23.50 -13.59 -4.82
N PHE A 240 22.52 -12.68 -4.92
CA PHE A 240 22.20 -11.90 -6.10
C PHE A 240 22.42 -10.42 -5.83
N GLN A 241 23.07 -9.75 -6.74
CA GLN A 241 23.22 -8.31 -6.74
C GLN A 241 22.52 -7.73 -7.97
N VAL A 242 21.72 -6.67 -7.76
CA VAL A 242 21.11 -5.93 -8.85
C VAL A 242 22.16 -5.11 -9.56
N ASN A 243 22.28 -5.24 -10.88
CA ASN A 243 23.28 -4.56 -11.70
C ASN A 243 22.82 -3.23 -12.31
N SER A 244 21.49 -3.05 -12.41
CA SER A 244 20.87 -1.82 -12.90
C SER A 244 19.61 -1.54 -12.05
N PRO A 245 19.17 -0.27 -11.93
CA PRO A 245 17.96 0.06 -11.20
C PRO A 245 16.77 -0.74 -11.73
N ILE A 246 15.99 -1.31 -10.83
CA ILE A 246 14.73 -1.99 -11.15
C ILE A 246 13.59 -1.35 -10.37
N LYS A 247 12.41 -1.27 -10.99
CA LYS A 247 11.19 -0.84 -10.31
C LYS A 247 10.55 -2.03 -9.58
N LEU A 248 10.25 -1.83 -8.31
CA LEU A 248 9.56 -2.80 -7.46
C LEU A 248 8.20 -2.27 -7.08
N VAL A 249 7.17 -3.10 -7.22
CA VAL A 249 5.86 -2.87 -6.63
C VAL A 249 5.87 -3.40 -5.19
N ASN A 250 5.82 -2.49 -4.21
CA ASN A 250 5.87 -2.86 -2.80
C ASN A 250 4.46 -3.11 -2.25
N LEU A 251 3.99 -4.35 -2.35
CA LEU A 251 2.65 -4.73 -1.90
C LEU A 251 2.39 -4.47 -0.41
N SER A 252 3.43 -4.42 0.44
CA SER A 252 3.25 -4.08 1.86
C SER A 252 2.79 -2.64 2.09
N LYS A 253 2.91 -1.78 1.07
CA LYS A 253 2.45 -0.39 1.12
C LYS A 253 1.00 -0.20 0.67
N ILE A 254 0.30 -1.23 0.20
CA ILE A 254 -1.08 -1.12 -0.30
C ILE A 254 -1.99 -0.43 0.73
N ASN A 255 -1.92 -0.86 2.01
CA ASN A 255 -2.75 -0.30 3.09
C ASN A 255 -2.17 1.00 3.68
N LYS A 256 -1.13 1.55 3.07
CA LYS A 256 -0.44 2.78 3.49
C LYS A 256 -0.40 3.82 2.37
N ILE A 257 -1.22 3.67 1.35
CA ILE A 257 -1.34 4.69 0.31
C ILE A 257 -1.97 5.92 0.95
N SER A 258 -1.22 7.00 0.99
CA SER A 258 -1.66 8.27 1.58
C SER A 258 -2.72 8.94 0.71
N PRO A 259 -3.80 9.48 1.28
CA PRO A 259 -4.74 10.31 0.54
C PRO A 259 -4.18 11.70 0.21
N PHE A 260 -3.01 12.04 0.76
CA PHE A 260 -2.34 13.32 0.60
C PHE A 260 -1.16 13.27 -0.37
N LYS A 261 -0.99 12.15 -1.08
CA LYS A 261 0.11 11.99 -2.02
C LYS A 261 -0.07 12.98 -3.19
N VAL A 262 0.79 13.99 -3.23
CA VAL A 262 0.84 14.94 -4.35
C VAL A 262 1.54 14.24 -5.53
N PRO A 263 0.95 14.21 -6.73
CA PRO A 263 1.63 13.64 -7.89
C PRO A 263 2.87 14.48 -8.23
N TYR A 264 4.05 13.87 -8.13
CA TYR A 264 5.27 14.44 -8.68
C TYR A 264 5.36 14.06 -10.17
N GLY A 265 5.27 15.06 -11.04
CA GLY A 265 5.44 14.90 -12.48
C GLY A 265 4.13 14.88 -13.29
N ASN A 266 4.27 14.78 -14.62
CA ASN A 266 3.18 14.85 -15.62
C ASN A 266 2.23 13.63 -15.63
N ASN A 267 2.26 12.78 -14.64
CA ASN A 267 1.39 11.61 -14.56
C ASN A 267 0.05 11.98 -13.93
N ALA A 268 -1.00 11.39 -14.45
CA ALA A 268 -2.41 11.59 -14.12
C ALA A 268 -2.67 11.92 -12.64
N ALA A 269 -3.56 12.89 -12.42
CA ALA A 269 -3.94 13.36 -11.09
C ALA A 269 -4.22 12.16 -10.16
N PHE A 270 -3.55 12.13 -9.01
CA PHE A 270 -3.79 11.20 -7.93
C PHE A 270 -5.28 11.22 -7.57
N ASP A 271 -5.93 10.07 -7.61
CA ASP A 271 -7.37 9.96 -7.39
C ASP A 271 -7.69 9.07 -6.20
N ILE A 272 -8.04 9.69 -5.08
CA ILE A 272 -8.37 8.97 -3.86
C ILE A 272 -9.60 8.07 -4.02
N ALA A 273 -10.53 8.42 -4.92
CA ALA A 273 -11.71 7.59 -5.17
C ALA A 273 -11.34 6.29 -5.88
N GLU A 274 -10.39 6.32 -6.84
CA GLU A 274 -9.89 5.11 -7.50
C GLU A 274 -9.24 4.16 -6.51
N ILE A 275 -8.45 4.69 -5.55
CA ILE A 275 -7.84 3.89 -4.49
C ILE A 275 -8.90 3.26 -3.60
N ASP A 276 -9.87 4.06 -3.14
CA ASP A 276 -10.87 3.60 -2.20
C ASP A 276 -11.83 2.56 -2.81
N ILE A 277 -12.23 2.73 -4.07
CA ILE A 277 -13.04 1.76 -4.83
C ILE A 277 -12.34 0.39 -4.88
N ASN A 278 -11.03 0.38 -5.03
CA ASN A 278 -10.24 -0.84 -5.25
C ASN A 278 -9.54 -1.35 -3.98
N ARG A 279 -9.67 -0.67 -2.84
CA ARG A 279 -8.98 -0.99 -1.58
C ARG A 279 -9.18 -2.45 -1.16
N LYS A 280 -10.43 -2.90 -1.12
CA LYS A 280 -10.77 -4.27 -0.73
C LYS A 280 -10.10 -5.30 -1.64
N PHE A 281 -10.12 -5.10 -2.95
CA PHE A 281 -9.43 -5.98 -3.90
C PHE A 281 -7.92 -6.01 -3.64
N LEU A 282 -7.30 -4.86 -3.42
CA LEU A 282 -5.86 -4.77 -3.17
C LEU A 282 -5.46 -5.44 -1.85
N GLU A 283 -6.28 -5.32 -0.81
CA GLU A 283 -6.09 -6.01 0.48
C GLU A 283 -6.19 -7.53 0.30
N GLU A 284 -7.22 -8.02 -0.35
CA GLU A 284 -7.41 -9.45 -0.63
C GLU A 284 -6.29 -10.01 -1.51
N LEU A 285 -5.82 -9.25 -2.51
CA LEU A 285 -4.68 -9.63 -3.34
C LEU A 285 -3.40 -9.76 -2.51
N ASN A 286 -3.11 -8.76 -1.66
CA ASN A 286 -1.95 -8.77 -0.79
C ASN A 286 -1.97 -9.97 0.17
N ASP A 287 -3.12 -10.25 0.78
CA ASP A 287 -3.27 -11.36 1.73
C ASP A 287 -3.10 -12.72 1.04
N ASN A 288 -3.65 -12.88 -0.16
CA ASN A 288 -3.49 -14.12 -0.94
C ASN A 288 -2.02 -14.35 -1.34
N ILE A 289 -1.29 -13.30 -1.76
CA ILE A 289 0.13 -13.42 -2.12
C ILE A 289 1.00 -13.75 -0.89
N ARG A 290 0.66 -13.22 0.29
CA ARG A 290 1.42 -13.43 1.53
C ARG A 290 1.15 -14.77 2.19
N THR A 291 -0.03 -15.35 1.99
CA THR A 291 -0.42 -16.61 2.62
C THR A 291 0.38 -17.77 2.02
N PRO A 292 1.10 -18.57 2.83
CA PRO A 292 1.79 -19.75 2.33
C PRO A 292 0.77 -20.76 1.79
N GLN A 293 1.07 -21.36 0.64
CA GLN A 293 0.27 -22.44 0.08
C GLN A 293 0.25 -23.64 1.03
N ALA A 294 -0.91 -24.05 1.52
CA ALA A 294 -1.03 -25.10 2.53
C ALA A 294 -0.79 -26.51 1.97
N SER A 295 -1.16 -26.78 0.72
CA SER A 295 -0.91 -28.05 0.01
C SER A 295 -0.83 -27.83 -1.50
N SER A 296 -0.29 -28.86 -2.20
CA SER A 296 -0.27 -28.87 -3.67
C SER A 296 -1.67 -29.01 -4.32
N ASP A 297 -2.69 -29.23 -3.50
CA ASP A 297 -4.04 -29.55 -3.97
C ASP A 297 -4.98 -28.32 -4.07
N ASP A 298 -4.54 -27.16 -3.59
CA ASP A 298 -5.28 -25.90 -3.80
C ASP A 298 -4.54 -25.00 -4.81
N PRO A 299 -4.86 -25.06 -6.10
CA PRO A 299 -4.17 -24.33 -7.17
C PRO A 299 -4.46 -22.83 -7.19
N LEU A 300 -5.02 -22.26 -6.11
CA LEU A 300 -5.55 -20.91 -6.16
C LEU A 300 -4.94 -19.88 -5.25
N THR A 301 -3.79 -20.14 -4.87
CA THR A 301 -2.91 -19.08 -4.38
C THR A 301 -2.03 -18.53 -5.51
N THR A 302 -2.41 -18.75 -6.75
CA THR A 302 -1.77 -18.16 -7.93
C THR A 302 -2.72 -17.30 -8.71
#